data_f7ec43b268bdfa4cbff9607dd5fc170d
#
_entry.id   f7ec43b268bdfa4cbff9607dd5fc170d
#
_cell.length_a   1.000
_cell.length_b   1.000
_cell.length_c   1.000
_cell.angle_alpha   90.00
_cell.angle_beta   90.00
_cell.angle_gamma   90.00
#
_symmetry.space_group_name_H-M   'P 1'
#
loop_
_entity.id
_entity.type
_entity.pdbx_description
1 polymer ?
#
loop_
_entity_poly.entity_id
_entity_poly.type
_entity_poly.pdbx_seq_one_letter_code
_entity_poly.pdbx_strand_id
1 'polypeptide(L)'
;MGNSLQDQLKALGLARQQPARERPARKQQAQHAPAKPRRKPVHQARENPDELSLEKAFALRKQHEKKQAEEARRKKIEEDRQRKLLNNAIRQIVKTHRLNREDADVGRNFMFRGRIRKIHVTPDQLKDLNAGKLGIAYLSGGYHLLAREHADAIRQLSADHVPELDVGAGEDDEEFPVPDDLIW
;
A
#
# COMPACT_ATOMS: atom_id res chain seq x y z
N MET A 1 8.96 -30.99 28.04
CA MET A 1 10.00 -30.09 28.50
C MET A 1 10.08 -28.92 27.53
N GLY A 2 9.36 -27.83 27.82
CA GLY A 2 9.25 -26.68 26.92
C GLY A 2 10.36 -25.67 27.23
N ASN A 3 11.31 -25.54 26.34
CA ASN A 3 12.31 -24.47 26.41
C ASN A 3 11.58 -23.15 26.20
N SER A 4 11.58 -22.30 27.24
CA SER A 4 11.01 -20.96 27.20
C SER A 4 11.73 -20.12 26.13
N LEU A 5 10.99 -19.29 25.41
CA LEU A 5 11.51 -18.32 24.43
C LEU A 5 12.65 -17.45 25.01
N GLN A 6 12.65 -17.24 26.34
CA GLN A 6 13.71 -16.53 27.06
C GLN A 6 15.04 -17.29 27.07
N ASP A 7 15.01 -18.63 27.09
CA ASP A 7 16.23 -19.42 27.08
C ASP A 7 16.88 -19.43 25.68
N GLN A 8 16.06 -19.40 24.64
CA GLN A 8 16.54 -19.27 23.26
C GLN A 8 17.17 -17.90 22.99
N LEU A 9 16.62 -16.83 23.54
CA LEU A 9 17.19 -15.48 23.41
C LEU A 9 18.52 -15.32 24.18
N LYS A 10 18.68 -16.03 25.30
CA LYS A 10 19.97 -16.07 26.03
C LYS A 10 21.05 -16.83 25.27
N ALA A 11 20.68 -17.92 24.62
CA ALA A 11 21.60 -18.73 23.81
C ALA A 11 22.15 -17.99 22.58
N LEU A 12 21.37 -17.03 22.05
CA LEU A 12 21.73 -16.17 20.92
C LEU A 12 22.50 -14.89 21.29
N GLY A 13 22.86 -14.70 22.58
CA GLY A 13 23.63 -13.56 23.04
C GLY A 13 22.91 -12.20 22.98
N LEU A 14 21.61 -12.18 22.71
CA LEU A 14 20.80 -10.96 22.54
C LEU A 14 20.15 -10.46 23.84
N ALA A 15 20.25 -11.19 24.93
CA ALA A 15 19.73 -10.76 26.23
C ALA A 15 20.74 -9.88 26.96
N ARG A 16 20.49 -8.59 26.97
CA ARG A 16 21.27 -7.61 27.75
C ARG A 16 21.10 -7.91 29.24
N GLN A 17 22.17 -8.33 29.93
CA GLN A 17 22.18 -8.52 31.37
C GLN A 17 21.94 -7.18 32.06
N GLN A 18 20.85 -7.05 32.79
CA GLN A 18 20.67 -5.96 33.75
C GLN A 18 21.49 -6.27 35.01
N PRO A 19 22.35 -5.36 35.49
CA PRO A 19 23.06 -5.59 36.72
C PRO A 19 22.09 -5.61 37.91
N ALA A 20 22.20 -6.64 38.73
CA ALA A 20 21.43 -6.80 39.97
C ALA A 20 21.71 -5.62 40.89
N ARG A 21 20.66 -4.85 41.23
CA ARG A 21 20.73 -3.85 42.31
C ARG A 21 20.77 -4.57 43.64
N GLU A 22 21.95 -4.58 44.24
CA GLU A 22 22.16 -4.98 45.66
C GLU A 22 21.35 -4.06 46.57
N ARG A 23 20.52 -4.66 47.41
CA ARG A 23 19.83 -3.96 48.51
C ARG A 23 20.79 -3.85 49.67
N PRO A 24 21.11 -2.65 50.20
CA PRO A 24 21.89 -2.54 51.43
C PRO A 24 21.07 -2.94 52.65
N ALA A 25 21.75 -3.64 53.55
CA ALA A 25 21.24 -4.22 54.79
C ALA A 25 20.70 -3.17 55.74
N ARG A 26 19.61 -3.55 56.36
CA ARG A 26 18.89 -2.86 57.46
C ARG A 26 19.74 -2.82 58.72
N LYS A 27 20.22 -1.65 59.13
CA LYS A 27 20.71 -1.41 60.52
C LYS A 27 19.57 -0.92 61.40
N GLN A 28 19.40 -1.61 62.50
CA GLN A 28 18.45 -1.33 63.60
C GLN A 28 18.93 -0.21 64.44
N GLN A 29 17.95 0.48 65.07
CA GLN A 29 17.93 1.18 66.37
C GLN A 29 18.51 2.61 66.44
N ALA A 30 17.57 3.54 66.64
CA ALA A 30 17.63 4.40 67.84
C ALA A 30 16.25 5.03 68.09
N GLN A 31 15.72 4.80 69.24
CA GLN A 31 14.50 5.38 69.80
C GLN A 31 14.76 6.86 70.10
N HIS A 32 13.94 7.78 69.65
CA HIS A 32 13.78 9.11 70.23
C HIS A 32 12.34 9.60 70.06
N ALA A 33 11.88 10.22 71.14
CA ALA A 33 10.56 10.68 71.48
C ALA A 33 9.82 11.57 70.50
N PRO A 34 8.48 11.75 70.63
CA PRO A 34 7.62 12.34 69.65
C PRO A 34 7.74 13.86 69.58
N ALA A 35 8.32 14.38 68.51
CA ALA A 35 8.25 15.80 68.22
C ALA A 35 6.93 16.06 67.44
N LYS A 36 6.16 17.03 67.93
CA LYS A 36 4.90 17.53 67.35
C LYS A 36 5.01 17.76 65.82
N PRO A 37 4.01 17.41 65.08
CA PRO A 37 4.04 17.63 63.63
C PRO A 37 4.00 19.11 63.27
N ARG A 38 5.12 19.66 62.88
CA ARG A 38 5.20 20.97 62.27
C ARG A 38 4.42 20.88 60.91
N ARG A 39 3.20 21.44 60.89
CA ARG A 39 2.39 21.60 59.69
C ARG A 39 3.24 22.36 58.69
N LYS A 40 3.71 21.65 57.67
CA LYS A 40 4.25 22.28 56.45
C LYS A 40 3.11 23.09 55.84
N PRO A 41 3.35 24.35 55.44
CA PRO A 41 2.35 25.08 54.66
C PRO A 41 2.10 24.26 53.39
N VAL A 42 0.87 23.78 53.25
CA VAL A 42 0.37 23.30 51.97
C VAL A 42 0.37 24.52 51.07
N HIS A 43 1.39 24.64 50.23
CA HIS A 43 1.32 25.48 49.06
C HIS A 43 0.20 24.90 48.22
N GLN A 44 -1.02 25.35 48.44
CA GLN A 44 -2.06 25.29 47.47
C GLN A 44 -1.54 26.16 46.31
N ALA A 45 -0.87 25.52 45.38
CA ALA A 45 -0.68 26.09 44.07
C ALA A 45 -2.09 26.47 43.60
N ARG A 46 -2.38 27.75 43.58
CA ARG A 46 -3.56 28.28 42.89
C ARG A 46 -3.37 27.88 41.47
N GLU A 47 -3.91 26.71 41.11
CA GLU A 47 -4.05 26.30 39.72
C GLU A 47 -4.88 27.36 39.04
N ASN A 48 -4.25 28.17 38.21
CA ASN A 48 -4.95 29.17 37.42
C ASN A 48 -5.96 28.44 36.59
N PRO A 49 -7.25 28.75 36.69
CA PRO A 49 -8.31 28.06 35.91
C PRO A 49 -8.08 28.15 34.39
N ASP A 50 -7.35 29.17 33.94
CA ASP A 50 -7.00 29.36 32.54
C ASP A 50 -5.90 28.39 32.06
N GLU A 51 -4.91 28.03 32.92
CA GLU A 51 -3.88 27.05 32.55
C GLU A 51 -4.47 25.63 32.43
N LEU A 52 -5.36 25.25 33.37
CA LEU A 52 -6.10 24.00 33.27
C LEU A 52 -7.00 23.92 32.06
N SER A 53 -7.56 25.05 31.61
CA SER A 53 -8.34 25.15 30.40
C SER A 53 -7.49 24.94 29.16
N LEU A 54 -6.30 25.53 29.10
CA LEU A 54 -5.34 25.39 28.00
C LEU A 54 -4.79 23.96 27.90
N GLU A 55 -4.39 23.35 29.01
CA GLU A 55 -3.93 21.95 29.01
C GLU A 55 -5.00 20.98 28.53
N LYS A 56 -6.24 21.16 28.98
CA LYS A 56 -7.39 20.36 28.51
C LYS A 56 -7.64 20.58 27.03
N ALA A 57 -7.55 21.80 26.53
CA ALA A 57 -7.70 22.10 25.12
C ALA A 57 -6.61 21.45 24.27
N PHE A 58 -5.35 21.50 24.71
CA PHE A 58 -4.24 20.79 24.04
C PHE A 58 -4.40 19.27 24.11
N ALA A 59 -4.83 18.72 25.23
CA ALA A 59 -5.08 17.30 25.38
C ALA A 59 -6.19 16.81 24.44
N LEU A 60 -7.29 17.55 24.32
CA LEU A 60 -8.40 17.27 23.41
C LEU A 60 -7.95 17.36 21.95
N ARG A 61 -7.20 18.41 21.60
CA ARG A 61 -6.64 18.56 20.25
C ARG A 61 -5.74 17.39 19.87
N LYS A 62 -4.82 17.03 20.76
CA LYS A 62 -3.92 15.88 20.57
C LYS A 62 -4.67 14.56 20.45
N GLN A 63 -5.72 14.37 21.25
CA GLN A 63 -6.59 13.18 21.12
C GLN A 63 -7.33 13.16 19.78
N HIS A 64 -7.82 14.32 19.33
CA HIS A 64 -8.51 14.44 18.05
C HIS A 64 -7.57 14.16 16.88
N GLU A 65 -6.37 14.75 16.89
CA GLU A 65 -5.33 14.49 15.89
C GLU A 65 -4.94 13.00 15.86
N LYS A 66 -4.79 12.38 17.03
CA LYS A 66 -4.48 10.95 17.14
C LYS A 66 -5.60 10.09 16.57
N LYS A 67 -6.85 10.40 16.85
CA LYS A 67 -8.02 9.69 16.29
C LYS A 67 -8.08 9.83 14.77
N GLN A 68 -7.91 11.05 14.25
CA GLN A 68 -7.89 11.29 12.80
C GLN A 68 -6.76 10.53 12.11
N ALA A 69 -5.55 10.54 12.70
CA ALA A 69 -4.41 9.81 12.16
C ALA A 69 -4.66 8.29 12.18
N GLU A 70 -5.28 7.77 13.22
CA GLU A 70 -5.64 6.36 13.34
C GLU A 70 -6.72 5.96 12.33
N GLU A 71 -7.76 6.77 12.18
CA GLU A 71 -8.81 6.54 11.18
C GLU A 71 -8.26 6.60 9.75
N ALA A 72 -7.41 7.59 9.44
CA ALA A 72 -6.75 7.70 8.14
C ALA A 72 -5.86 6.46 7.87
N ARG A 73 -5.14 6.00 8.89
CA ARG A 73 -4.33 4.78 8.80
C ARG A 73 -5.18 3.54 8.56
N ARG A 74 -6.30 3.40 9.27
CA ARG A 74 -7.24 2.28 9.09
C ARG A 74 -7.82 2.27 7.68
N LYS A 75 -8.29 3.43 7.17
CA LYS A 75 -8.79 3.56 5.80
C LYS A 75 -7.73 3.14 4.78
N LYS A 76 -6.51 3.63 4.92
CA LYS A 76 -5.40 3.28 4.02
C LYS A 76 -5.08 1.78 4.04
N ILE A 77 -5.08 1.15 5.22
CA ILE A 77 -4.85 -0.30 5.35
C ILE A 77 -5.96 -1.08 4.65
N GLU A 78 -7.21 -0.64 4.81
CA GLU A 78 -8.36 -1.31 4.18
C GLU A 78 -8.34 -1.15 2.65
N GLU A 79 -8.04 0.06 2.14
CA GLU A 79 -7.87 0.31 0.70
C GLU A 79 -6.73 -0.55 0.12
N ASP A 80 -5.59 -0.64 0.82
CA ASP A 80 -4.46 -1.48 0.39
C ASP A 80 -4.84 -2.97 0.40
N ARG A 81 -5.65 -3.41 1.37
CA ARG A 81 -6.16 -4.77 1.43
C ARG A 81 -7.09 -5.08 0.26
N GLN A 82 -8.04 -4.20 -0.01
CA GLN A 82 -8.96 -4.33 -1.15
C GLN A 82 -8.20 -4.36 -2.47
N ARG A 83 -7.24 -3.46 -2.65
CA ARG A 83 -6.37 -3.43 -3.84
C ARG A 83 -5.57 -4.74 -4.00
N LYS A 84 -5.05 -5.30 -2.92
CA LYS A 84 -4.34 -6.58 -2.97
C LYS A 84 -5.26 -7.74 -3.36
N LEU A 85 -6.48 -7.78 -2.82
CA LEU A 85 -7.46 -8.81 -3.18
C LEU A 85 -7.84 -8.72 -4.66
N LEU A 86 -8.12 -7.52 -5.14
CA LEU A 86 -8.42 -7.24 -6.54
C LEU A 86 -7.26 -7.65 -7.47
N ASN A 87 -6.05 -7.22 -7.15
CA ASN A 87 -4.85 -7.58 -7.92
C ASN A 87 -4.60 -9.10 -7.91
N ASN A 88 -4.91 -9.79 -6.82
CA ASN A 88 -4.80 -11.24 -6.75
C ASN A 88 -5.85 -11.93 -7.63
N ALA A 89 -7.10 -11.45 -7.63
CA ALA A 89 -8.15 -11.97 -8.51
C ALA A 89 -7.76 -11.79 -9.99
N ILE A 90 -7.32 -10.59 -10.39
CA ILE A 90 -6.83 -10.33 -11.75
C ILE A 90 -5.64 -11.23 -12.08
N ARG A 91 -4.70 -11.42 -11.15
CA ARG A 91 -3.53 -12.29 -11.34
C ARG A 91 -3.93 -13.74 -11.62
N GLN A 92 -4.95 -14.25 -10.96
CA GLN A 92 -5.46 -15.60 -11.21
C GLN A 92 -5.97 -15.72 -12.65
N ILE A 93 -6.81 -14.78 -13.09
CA ILE A 93 -7.34 -14.76 -14.46
C ILE A 93 -6.20 -14.68 -15.49
N VAL A 94 -5.28 -13.74 -15.30
CA VAL A 94 -4.12 -13.57 -16.21
C VAL A 94 -3.25 -14.82 -16.24
N LYS A 95 -2.94 -15.41 -15.11
CA LYS A 95 -2.08 -16.60 -15.03
C LYS A 95 -2.66 -17.79 -15.78
N THR A 96 -4.00 -17.95 -15.73
CA THR A 96 -4.69 -19.09 -16.35
C THR A 96 -4.91 -18.88 -17.86
N HIS A 97 -5.16 -17.64 -18.30
CA HIS A 97 -5.69 -17.35 -19.64
C HIS A 97 -4.77 -16.46 -20.51
N ARG A 98 -3.57 -16.22 -20.07
CA ARG A 98 -2.60 -15.40 -20.79
C ARG A 98 -2.20 -16.06 -22.11
N LEU A 99 -2.27 -15.30 -23.19
CA LEU A 99 -1.97 -15.71 -24.57
C LEU A 99 -0.68 -15.12 -25.13
N ASN A 100 0.12 -14.44 -24.29
CA ASN A 100 1.40 -13.91 -24.72
C ASN A 100 2.33 -15.04 -25.18
N ARG A 101 2.98 -14.84 -26.33
CA ARG A 101 3.95 -15.76 -26.93
C ARG A 101 5.34 -15.12 -26.94
N GLU A 102 6.37 -15.93 -26.85
CA GLU A 102 7.77 -15.47 -26.89
C GLU A 102 8.22 -15.16 -28.33
N ASP A 103 7.56 -15.77 -29.33
CA ASP A 103 7.77 -15.59 -30.77
C ASP A 103 7.00 -14.38 -31.36
N ALA A 104 6.52 -13.48 -30.51
CA ALA A 104 5.74 -12.32 -30.88
C ALA A 104 6.67 -11.17 -31.32
N ASP A 105 6.81 -10.95 -32.61
CA ASP A 105 7.70 -9.93 -33.20
C ASP A 105 6.98 -8.62 -33.55
N VAL A 106 5.66 -8.68 -33.77
CA VAL A 106 4.89 -7.52 -34.22
C VAL A 106 4.49 -6.64 -33.04
N GLY A 107 4.91 -5.38 -33.05
CA GLY A 107 4.55 -4.42 -32.02
C GLY A 107 3.25 -3.70 -32.31
N ARG A 108 2.24 -3.85 -31.44
CA ARG A 108 1.00 -3.07 -31.49
C ARG A 108 1.06 -1.94 -30.46
N ASN A 109 0.86 -0.70 -30.91
CA ASN A 109 0.73 0.47 -30.04
C ASN A 109 -0.72 0.64 -29.61
N PHE A 110 -0.93 1.10 -28.38
CA PHE A 110 -2.24 1.41 -27.83
C PHE A 110 -2.14 2.49 -26.76
N MET A 111 -3.25 3.17 -26.50
CA MET A 111 -3.32 4.20 -25.44
C MET A 111 -3.65 3.56 -24.11
N PHE A 112 -2.87 3.90 -23.07
CA PHE A 112 -3.15 3.50 -21.71
C PHE A 112 -2.78 4.60 -20.71
N ARG A 113 -3.74 5.08 -19.94
CA ARG A 113 -3.58 6.17 -18.97
C ARG A 113 -2.92 7.42 -19.56
N GLY A 114 -3.36 7.83 -20.76
CA GLY A 114 -2.84 9.00 -21.46
C GLY A 114 -1.42 8.83 -22.01
N ARG A 115 -0.91 7.60 -22.12
CA ARG A 115 0.41 7.30 -22.67
C ARG A 115 0.32 6.19 -23.70
N ILE A 116 1.07 6.34 -24.79
CA ILE A 116 1.21 5.29 -25.79
C ILE A 116 2.08 4.18 -25.19
N ARG A 117 1.57 2.95 -25.27
CA ARG A 117 2.23 1.73 -24.82
C ARG A 117 2.32 0.76 -25.97
N LYS A 118 3.23 -0.21 -25.90
CA LYS A 118 3.48 -1.21 -26.92
C LYS A 118 3.37 -2.60 -26.31
N ILE A 119 2.70 -3.50 -27.01
CA ILE A 119 2.70 -4.94 -26.73
C ILE A 119 3.18 -5.69 -27.96
N HIS A 120 3.92 -6.78 -27.75
CA HIS A 120 4.34 -7.65 -28.85
C HIS A 120 3.34 -8.78 -28.99
N VAL A 121 2.92 -9.02 -30.25
CA VAL A 121 1.93 -10.02 -30.66
C VAL A 121 2.38 -10.72 -31.91
N THR A 122 1.84 -11.91 -32.21
CA THR A 122 2.03 -12.54 -33.50
C THR A 122 1.14 -11.89 -34.54
N PRO A 123 1.40 -12.06 -35.87
CA PRO A 123 0.55 -11.50 -36.94
C PRO A 123 -0.92 -11.95 -36.85
N ASP A 124 -1.17 -13.20 -36.46
CA ASP A 124 -2.54 -13.71 -36.27
C ASP A 124 -3.22 -13.09 -35.04
N GLN A 125 -2.48 -12.95 -33.93
CA GLN A 125 -2.96 -12.27 -32.75
C GLN A 125 -3.25 -10.78 -33.00
N LEU A 126 -2.48 -10.14 -33.90
CA LEU A 126 -2.74 -8.76 -34.30
C LEU A 126 -4.10 -8.62 -35.02
N LYS A 127 -4.40 -9.53 -35.92
CA LYS A 127 -5.70 -9.57 -36.63
C LYS A 127 -6.85 -9.77 -35.64
N ASP A 128 -6.71 -10.72 -34.72
CA ASP A 128 -7.72 -11.00 -33.70
C ASP A 128 -7.88 -9.85 -32.70
N LEU A 129 -6.80 -9.13 -32.42
CA LEU A 129 -6.82 -7.95 -31.54
C LEU A 129 -7.55 -6.79 -32.24
N ASN A 130 -7.27 -6.54 -33.52
CA ASN A 130 -7.95 -5.52 -34.33
C ASN A 130 -9.43 -5.88 -34.58
N ALA A 131 -9.74 -7.16 -34.71
CA ALA A 131 -11.12 -7.66 -34.79
C ALA A 131 -11.86 -7.62 -33.45
N GLY A 132 -11.19 -7.22 -32.37
CA GLY A 132 -11.79 -7.15 -31.04
C GLY A 132 -12.07 -8.50 -30.37
N LYS A 133 -11.52 -9.59 -30.89
CA LYS A 133 -11.62 -10.94 -30.28
C LYS A 133 -10.68 -11.11 -29.09
N LEU A 134 -9.58 -10.35 -29.07
CA LEU A 134 -8.61 -10.31 -28.00
C LEU A 134 -8.66 -8.97 -27.28
N GLY A 135 -8.24 -8.97 -26.03
CA GLY A 135 -8.11 -7.78 -25.20
C GLY A 135 -6.74 -7.74 -24.50
N ILE A 136 -6.40 -6.58 -24.00
CA ILE A 136 -5.16 -6.38 -23.24
C ILE A 136 -5.51 -6.09 -21.80
N ALA A 137 -4.77 -6.70 -20.86
CA ALA A 137 -4.85 -6.37 -19.44
C ALA A 137 -3.49 -5.95 -18.90
N TYR A 138 -3.49 -4.93 -18.04
CA TYR A 138 -2.31 -4.46 -17.34
C TYR A 138 -2.23 -5.06 -15.94
N LEU A 139 -1.11 -5.70 -15.61
CA LEU A 139 -0.87 -6.21 -14.27
C LEU A 139 0.62 -6.17 -13.92
N SER A 140 0.94 -5.68 -12.72
CA SER A 140 2.28 -5.71 -12.13
C SER A 140 3.40 -5.15 -13.05
N GLY A 141 3.09 -4.12 -13.84
CA GLY A 141 4.06 -3.49 -14.75
C GLY A 141 4.15 -4.11 -16.13
N GLY A 142 3.40 -5.19 -16.43
CA GLY A 142 3.36 -5.85 -17.72
C GLY A 142 1.98 -5.81 -18.38
N TYR A 143 1.96 -6.01 -19.71
CA TYR A 143 0.75 -6.12 -20.49
C TYR A 143 0.56 -7.59 -20.91
N HIS A 144 -0.66 -8.08 -20.74
CA HIS A 144 -1.02 -9.46 -21.01
C HIS A 144 -2.14 -9.50 -22.02
N LEU A 145 -1.97 -10.35 -23.02
CA LEU A 145 -2.97 -10.62 -24.04
C LEU A 145 -3.92 -11.70 -23.54
N LEU A 146 -5.21 -11.48 -23.67
CA LEU A 146 -6.28 -12.36 -23.19
C LEU A 146 -7.38 -12.46 -24.24
N ALA A 147 -8.20 -13.50 -24.17
CA ALA A 147 -9.46 -13.52 -24.90
C ALA A 147 -10.38 -12.40 -24.37
N ARG A 148 -11.26 -11.88 -25.23
CA ARG A 148 -12.14 -10.75 -24.90
C ARG A 148 -12.96 -10.99 -23.64
N GLU A 149 -13.50 -12.19 -23.49
CA GLU A 149 -14.30 -12.58 -22.32
C GLU A 149 -13.55 -12.34 -20.99
N HIS A 150 -12.27 -12.71 -20.95
CA HIS A 150 -11.43 -12.55 -19.75
C HIS A 150 -10.99 -11.09 -19.56
N ALA A 151 -10.77 -10.35 -20.64
CA ALA A 151 -10.49 -8.92 -20.54
C ALA A 151 -11.72 -8.16 -20.02
N ASP A 152 -12.92 -8.51 -20.50
CA ASP A 152 -14.18 -7.93 -20.01
C ASP A 152 -14.45 -8.31 -18.54
N ALA A 153 -14.14 -9.53 -18.13
CA ALA A 153 -14.21 -9.93 -16.73
C ALA A 153 -13.27 -9.09 -15.83
N ILE A 154 -12.05 -8.82 -16.30
CA ILE A 154 -11.13 -7.93 -15.59
C ILE A 154 -11.64 -6.49 -15.59
N ARG A 155 -12.24 -6.01 -16.69
CA ARG A 155 -12.83 -4.67 -16.77
C ARG A 155 -13.98 -4.48 -15.76
N GLN A 156 -14.79 -5.51 -15.54
CA GLN A 156 -15.85 -5.49 -14.49
C GLN A 156 -15.26 -5.41 -13.08
N LEU A 157 -14.12 -6.05 -12.83
CA LEU A 157 -13.44 -5.96 -11.54
C LEU A 157 -12.75 -4.60 -11.37
N SER A 158 -12.10 -4.10 -12.43
CA SER A 158 -11.41 -2.82 -12.42
C SER A 158 -11.15 -2.34 -13.86
N ALA A 159 -11.80 -1.25 -14.23
CA ALA A 159 -11.59 -0.59 -15.52
C ALA A 159 -10.16 -0.08 -15.69
N ASP A 160 -9.49 0.28 -14.60
CA ASP A 160 -8.12 0.80 -14.62
C ASP A 160 -7.06 -0.19 -15.12
N HIS A 161 -7.40 -1.46 -15.24
CA HIS A 161 -6.48 -2.52 -15.65
C HIS A 161 -6.66 -2.92 -17.14
N VAL A 162 -7.67 -2.44 -17.81
CA VAL A 162 -7.95 -2.79 -19.22
C VAL A 162 -7.88 -1.52 -20.07
N PRO A 163 -6.91 -1.40 -20.99
CA PRO A 163 -6.88 -0.29 -21.92
C PRO A 163 -8.09 -0.36 -22.88
N GLU A 164 -8.56 0.78 -23.27
CA GLU A 164 -9.50 0.89 -24.38
C GLU A 164 -8.72 0.70 -25.67
N LEU A 165 -9.10 -0.29 -26.45
CA LEU A 165 -8.53 -0.55 -27.75
C LEU A 165 -9.45 0.06 -28.78
N ASP A 166 -8.93 0.90 -29.64
CA ASP A 166 -9.62 1.37 -30.82
C ASP A 166 -9.74 0.17 -31.80
N VAL A 167 -10.90 -0.46 -31.76
CA VAL A 167 -11.25 -1.57 -32.65
C VAL A 167 -11.51 -0.94 -34.02
N GLY A 168 -10.70 -1.28 -35.03
CA GLY A 168 -10.84 -0.75 -36.38
C GLY A 168 -9.83 0.31 -36.80
N ALA A 169 -8.99 0.83 -35.90
CA ALA A 169 -7.95 1.82 -36.23
C ALA A 169 -6.73 1.24 -37.01
N GLY A 170 -6.87 0.12 -37.68
CA GLY A 170 -5.78 -0.55 -38.36
C GLY A 170 -6.05 -0.92 -39.83
N GLU A 171 -7.23 -0.62 -40.35
CA GLU A 171 -7.59 -0.91 -41.76
C GLU A 171 -7.82 0.34 -42.63
N ASP A 172 -7.83 1.52 -42.00
CA ASP A 172 -7.71 2.75 -42.77
C ASP A 172 -6.20 3.05 -42.96
N ASP A 173 -5.54 2.27 -43.82
CA ASP A 173 -4.54 2.82 -44.71
C ASP A 173 -5.33 3.79 -45.66
N GLU A 174 -5.89 4.86 -45.06
CA GLU A 174 -6.12 6.04 -45.86
C GLU A 174 -4.72 6.44 -46.33
N GLU A 175 -4.44 6.00 -47.56
CA GLU A 175 -3.37 6.55 -48.37
C GLU A 175 -3.58 8.07 -48.32
N PHE A 176 -2.83 8.72 -47.43
CA PHE A 176 -2.78 10.19 -47.44
C PHE A 176 -2.20 10.51 -48.81
N PRO A 177 -3.00 10.96 -49.80
CA PRO A 177 -2.48 11.27 -51.13
C PRO A 177 -1.43 12.35 -50.92
N VAL A 178 -0.18 12.01 -51.23
CA VAL A 178 0.90 12.99 -51.22
C VAL A 178 0.51 14.03 -52.24
N PRO A 179 0.32 15.32 -51.84
CA PRO A 179 -0.04 16.33 -52.84
C PRO A 179 1.06 16.42 -53.90
N ASP A 180 0.64 16.42 -55.17
CA ASP A 180 1.55 16.44 -56.32
C ASP A 180 2.40 17.73 -56.41
N ASP A 181 2.16 18.70 -55.53
CA ASP A 181 2.86 19.97 -55.43
C ASP A 181 4.12 19.97 -54.51
N LEU A 182 4.47 18.85 -53.91
CA LEU A 182 5.72 18.70 -53.17
C LEU A 182 6.89 18.47 -54.16
N ILE A 183 7.43 19.57 -54.68
CA ILE A 183 8.69 19.58 -55.46
C ILE A 183 9.84 19.64 -54.41
N TRP A 184 10.72 18.65 -54.47
CA TRP A 184 11.96 18.61 -53.67
C TRP A 184 13.10 19.34 -54.39
#